data_cbfb8dd2c0478fbb1d820bd393da497e
#
_entry.id   cbfb8dd2c0478fbb1d820bd393da497e
#
_cell.length_a   1.000
_cell.length_b   1.000
_cell.length_c   1.000
_cell.angle_alpha   90.00
_cell.angle_beta   90.00
_cell.angle_gamma   90.00
#
_symmetry.space_group_name_H-M   'P 1'
#
loop_
_entity.id
_entity.type
_entity.pdbx_description
1 polymer ?
#
loop_
_entity_poly.entity_id
_entity_poly.type
_entity_poly.pdbx_seq_one_letter_code
_entity_poly.pdbx_strand_id
1 'polypeptide(L)'
;MDDLVNFLKEAKRTARQYFLKFRDVWDEVSEQVRCVHPNEWNKKEDWQTKVFIPMQSKTIEIAKAHLKRTLLGAKRFFNIELKGVEEDRDRDNALEDLIEAILEQNDFYKENDFVFEESSIIGTSAMKVLMLYDQIEGYKYNYRFQFIHRTPYQFLIDPACGKDYLKARYFIDRYKKSIDVLIREAKSKKYDLPAIGQLLEELRNLSSSASERDLEIVKSIDGTENIKIAKQYKFVDLDEFWGYLPNENRPRVITMLNDKYIIRNEYTSYFRPPFFLCRVKPRLYDVYGLGFLENTRDIQKLANSIINLWFDSVKLSIFKILKVDITKVADPNSIEIKPKAVWMLNDINAVQSFDLGTAGVDGLNAFTLLDQIHQDTTGITRHIQGTAPPLSKGMLETETLGEYQLKLQLADQRFLDIAKFIEKDYLVPLIKFLAINIIRYFPQEEVNRYLGVKPDKTPRLDIEKIRNIPDEYVIVSCIGLTQFTQKVERQEKLRTLLQLILNNPPLTAMSKLYNIYRRVLQEYEFEDIDELIKSPDEIKELLASMATGGQTTEVPLPTEGQGEEEMLTGG
;
A
#
# COMPACT_ATOMS: atom_id res chain seq x y z
N MET A 1 29.46 -11.67 -28.89
CA MET A 1 29.21 -11.24 -27.50
C MET A 1 29.02 -9.75 -27.40
N ASP A 2 29.83 -8.97 -28.12
CA ASP A 2 29.76 -7.49 -28.13
C ASP A 2 28.44 -6.96 -28.69
N ASP A 3 27.87 -7.58 -29.71
CA ASP A 3 26.55 -7.19 -30.24
C ASP A 3 25.43 -7.33 -29.23
N LEU A 4 25.47 -8.38 -28.40
CA LEU A 4 24.50 -8.61 -27.33
C LEU A 4 24.65 -7.55 -26.23
N VAL A 5 25.88 -7.24 -25.81
CA VAL A 5 26.15 -6.17 -24.83
C VAL A 5 25.67 -4.82 -25.35
N ASN A 6 25.91 -4.51 -26.62
CA ASN A 6 25.46 -3.28 -27.25
C ASN A 6 23.92 -3.20 -27.30
N PHE A 7 23.25 -4.28 -27.66
CA PHE A 7 21.78 -4.35 -27.64
C PHE A 7 21.22 -4.10 -26.23
N LEU A 8 21.77 -4.76 -25.20
CA LEU A 8 21.32 -4.59 -23.81
C LEU A 8 21.54 -3.15 -23.32
N LYS A 9 22.65 -2.53 -23.68
CA LYS A 9 22.92 -1.11 -23.35
C LYS A 9 21.93 -0.16 -24.03
N GLU A 10 21.60 -0.42 -25.30
CA GLU A 10 20.64 0.38 -26.04
C GLU A 10 19.23 0.23 -25.46
N ALA A 11 18.78 -1.00 -25.17
CA ALA A 11 17.52 -1.28 -24.49
C ALA A 11 17.43 -0.57 -23.13
N LYS A 12 18.50 -0.67 -22.32
CA LYS A 12 18.60 0.03 -21.05
C LYS A 12 18.52 1.55 -21.22
N ARG A 13 19.25 2.11 -22.18
CA ARG A 13 19.26 3.55 -22.44
C ARG A 13 17.88 4.06 -22.83
N THR A 14 17.21 3.37 -23.74
CA THR A 14 15.86 3.72 -24.21
C THR A 14 14.85 3.69 -23.08
N ALA A 15 14.83 2.60 -22.31
CA ALA A 15 13.93 2.45 -21.16
C ALA A 15 14.23 3.48 -20.05
N ARG A 16 15.51 3.82 -19.82
CA ARG A 16 15.91 4.86 -18.84
C ARG A 16 15.47 6.25 -19.29
N GLN A 17 15.59 6.59 -20.57
CA GLN A 17 15.10 7.89 -21.07
C GLN A 17 13.59 8.02 -20.90
N TYR A 18 12.86 6.93 -21.07
CA TYR A 18 11.42 6.91 -20.81
C TYR A 18 11.09 7.10 -19.32
N PHE A 19 11.78 6.39 -18.44
CA PHE A 19 11.65 6.54 -16.98
C PHE A 19 11.90 7.98 -16.51
N LEU A 20 12.94 8.64 -17.03
CA LEU A 20 13.33 10.00 -16.64
C LEU A 20 12.22 11.04 -16.86
N LYS A 21 11.24 10.80 -17.74
CA LYS A 21 10.10 11.69 -17.94
C LYS A 21 9.21 11.82 -16.70
N PHE A 22 9.22 10.81 -15.82
CA PHE A 22 8.34 10.74 -14.66
C PHE A 22 9.09 10.99 -13.35
N ARG A 23 10.40 10.78 -13.36
CA ARG A 23 11.25 10.77 -12.17
C ARG A 23 11.09 12.02 -11.30
N ASP A 24 11.19 13.20 -11.89
CA ASP A 24 11.20 14.47 -11.12
C ASP A 24 9.87 14.65 -10.36
N VAL A 25 8.76 14.21 -10.97
CA VAL A 25 7.44 14.24 -10.34
C VAL A 25 7.36 13.24 -9.19
N TRP A 26 7.88 12.04 -9.38
CA TRP A 26 7.90 10.99 -8.37
C TRP A 26 8.78 11.32 -7.18
N ASP A 27 9.96 11.91 -7.45
CA ASP A 27 10.88 12.39 -6.42
C ASP A 27 10.18 13.43 -5.54
N GLU A 28 9.53 14.43 -6.15
CA GLU A 28 8.78 15.46 -5.45
C GLU A 28 7.65 14.90 -4.57
N VAL A 29 6.81 14.02 -5.14
CA VAL A 29 5.71 13.40 -4.40
C VAL A 29 6.23 12.57 -3.23
N SER A 30 7.29 11.79 -3.45
CA SER A 30 7.91 10.96 -2.41
C SER A 30 8.51 11.80 -1.28
N GLU A 31 9.13 12.94 -1.58
CA GLU A 31 9.61 13.90 -0.58
C GLU A 31 8.47 14.50 0.23
N GLN A 32 7.35 14.84 -0.43
CA GLN A 32 6.18 15.38 0.23
C GLN A 32 5.52 14.37 1.18
N VAL A 33 5.43 13.09 0.80
CA VAL A 33 4.91 12.03 1.68
C VAL A 33 5.79 11.83 2.90
N ARG A 34 7.11 11.90 2.72
CA ARG A 34 8.09 11.81 3.82
C ARG A 34 8.22 13.10 4.63
N CYS A 35 7.43 14.13 4.30
CA CYS A 35 7.47 15.44 4.95
C CYS A 35 8.87 16.09 4.94
N VAL A 36 9.63 15.88 3.86
CA VAL A 36 10.95 16.48 3.69
C VAL A 36 10.78 17.99 3.52
N HIS A 37 11.52 18.76 4.30
CA HIS A 37 11.47 20.22 4.23
C HIS A 37 12.05 20.69 2.89
N PRO A 38 11.33 21.55 2.14
CA PRO A 38 11.85 22.11 0.91
C PRO A 38 13.16 22.88 1.14
N ASN A 39 14.12 22.76 0.22
CA ASN A 39 15.42 23.45 0.31
C ASN A 39 15.28 24.97 0.43
N GLU A 40 14.21 25.54 -0.07
CA GLU A 40 13.88 26.97 0.05
C GLU A 40 13.71 27.41 1.51
N TRP A 41 13.28 26.50 2.40
CA TRP A 41 13.12 26.80 3.83
C TRP A 41 14.46 27.00 4.56
N ASN A 42 15.56 26.55 4.00
CA ASN A 42 16.89 26.82 4.55
C ASN A 42 17.27 28.32 4.44
N LYS A 43 16.62 29.06 3.52
CA LYS A 43 16.82 30.50 3.33
C LYS A 43 15.93 31.36 4.24
N LYS A 44 14.95 30.75 4.93
CA LYS A 44 14.09 31.45 5.87
C LYS A 44 14.84 31.83 7.13
N GLU A 45 14.55 32.99 7.66
CA GLU A 45 15.10 33.47 8.93
C GLU A 45 14.57 32.63 10.12
N ASP A 46 15.25 32.70 11.26
CA ASP A 46 14.96 31.85 12.44
C ASP A 46 13.56 32.12 13.04
N TRP A 47 13.05 33.33 12.92
CA TRP A 47 11.72 33.69 13.40
C TRP A 47 10.59 33.17 12.50
N GLN A 48 10.88 32.89 11.25
CA GLN A 48 9.91 32.40 10.28
C GLN A 48 9.54 30.94 10.56
N THR A 49 8.28 30.63 10.37
CA THR A 49 7.75 29.28 10.61
C THR A 49 8.16 28.33 9.50
N LYS A 50 8.55 27.10 9.88
CA LYS A 50 8.99 26.01 9.01
C LYS A 50 8.23 24.73 9.36
N VAL A 51 6.89 24.77 9.29
CA VAL A 51 6.01 23.64 9.61
C VAL A 51 5.57 22.95 8.33
N PHE A 52 5.74 21.64 8.27
CA PHE A 52 5.22 20.80 7.20
C PHE A 52 3.92 20.13 7.65
N ILE A 53 2.86 20.23 6.84
CA ILE A 53 1.57 19.61 7.14
C ILE A 53 1.48 18.28 6.42
N PRO A 54 1.31 17.14 7.11
CA PRO A 54 1.38 15.81 6.50
C PRO A 54 0.07 15.39 5.83
N MET A 55 -0.52 16.23 4.95
CA MET A 55 -1.78 15.91 4.26
C MET A 55 -1.63 14.68 3.37
N GLN A 56 -0.53 14.63 2.60
CA GLN A 56 -0.29 13.54 1.66
C GLN A 56 0.03 12.23 2.36
N SER A 57 0.86 12.24 3.42
CA SER A 57 1.16 11.04 4.21
C SER A 57 -0.11 10.39 4.74
N LYS A 58 -0.98 11.19 5.38
CA LYS A 58 -2.28 10.72 5.87
C LYS A 58 -3.14 10.11 4.75
N THR A 59 -3.17 10.75 3.60
CA THR A 59 -3.94 10.28 2.44
C THR A 59 -3.47 8.91 1.98
N ILE A 60 -2.15 8.68 1.90
CA ILE A 60 -1.58 7.40 1.48
C ILE A 60 -1.87 6.28 2.48
N GLU A 61 -1.74 6.56 3.78
CA GLU A 61 -2.06 5.57 4.82
C GLU A 61 -3.50 5.05 4.69
N ILE A 62 -4.45 5.96 4.47
CA ILE A 62 -5.86 5.62 4.30
C ILE A 62 -6.09 4.87 2.98
N ALA A 63 -5.51 5.36 1.87
CA ALA A 63 -5.63 4.73 0.56
C ALA A 63 -5.12 3.28 0.59
N LYS A 64 -3.92 3.07 1.16
CA LYS A 64 -3.31 1.75 1.33
C LYS A 64 -4.19 0.82 2.15
N ALA A 65 -4.66 1.28 3.32
CA ALA A 65 -5.51 0.47 4.19
C ALA A 65 -6.82 0.07 3.49
N HIS A 66 -7.43 1.00 2.75
CA HIS A 66 -8.66 0.75 2.02
C HIS A 66 -8.45 -0.23 0.84
N LEU A 67 -7.39 -0.06 0.05
CA LEU A 67 -7.05 -0.99 -1.03
C LEU A 67 -6.77 -2.40 -0.50
N LYS A 68 -5.97 -2.51 0.57
CA LYS A 68 -5.68 -3.79 1.21
C LYS A 68 -6.95 -4.50 1.67
N ARG A 69 -7.83 -3.79 2.38
CA ARG A 69 -9.10 -4.33 2.85
C ARG A 69 -10.00 -4.77 1.71
N THR A 70 -10.07 -3.98 0.64
CA THR A 70 -10.96 -4.24 -0.50
C THR A 70 -10.48 -5.42 -1.36
N LEU A 71 -9.18 -5.52 -1.60
CA LEU A 71 -8.59 -6.52 -2.52
C LEU A 71 -8.20 -7.82 -1.82
N LEU A 72 -7.65 -7.74 -0.60
CA LEU A 72 -7.06 -8.87 0.13
C LEU A 72 -7.76 -9.15 1.47
N GLY A 73 -8.86 -8.46 1.78
CA GLY A 73 -9.57 -8.62 3.06
C GLY A 73 -10.40 -9.89 3.17
N ALA A 74 -10.66 -10.60 2.08
CA ALA A 74 -11.31 -11.90 2.08
C ALA A 74 -10.30 -13.00 2.41
N LYS A 75 -10.73 -14.05 3.14
CA LYS A 75 -9.89 -15.21 3.46
C LYS A 75 -9.24 -15.80 2.20
N ARG A 76 -9.99 -15.82 1.10
CA ARG A 76 -9.51 -16.18 -0.23
C ARG A 76 -10.01 -15.09 -1.20
N PHE A 77 -9.09 -14.45 -1.91
CA PHE A 77 -9.43 -13.32 -2.78
C PHE A 77 -9.51 -13.70 -4.28
N PHE A 78 -9.26 -14.97 -4.62
CA PHE A 78 -9.26 -15.47 -6.00
C PHE A 78 -9.96 -16.82 -6.12
N ASN A 79 -10.45 -17.13 -7.32
CA ASN A 79 -10.93 -18.45 -7.74
C ASN A 79 -10.20 -18.87 -9.00
N ILE A 80 -9.98 -20.18 -9.13
CA ILE A 80 -9.35 -20.81 -10.30
C ILE A 80 -10.32 -21.83 -10.90
N GLU A 81 -10.54 -21.73 -12.19
CA GLU A 81 -11.31 -22.69 -12.97
C GLU A 81 -10.39 -23.32 -14.02
N LEU A 82 -10.26 -24.64 -14.02
CA LEU A 82 -9.53 -25.37 -15.05
C LEU A 82 -10.51 -25.87 -16.11
N LYS A 83 -10.48 -25.25 -17.30
CA LYS A 83 -11.29 -25.68 -18.46
C LYS A 83 -10.58 -26.76 -19.27
N GLY A 84 -11.37 -27.53 -20.04
CA GLY A 84 -10.80 -28.60 -20.90
C GLY A 84 -10.53 -29.92 -20.18
N VAL A 85 -10.89 -30.04 -18.92
CA VAL A 85 -10.93 -31.27 -18.11
C VAL A 85 -12.32 -31.38 -17.51
N GLU A 86 -12.74 -32.58 -17.07
CA GLU A 86 -14.01 -32.75 -16.33
C GLU A 86 -14.09 -31.72 -15.20
N GLU A 87 -15.25 -31.07 -15.06
CA GLU A 87 -15.50 -30.12 -13.99
C GLU A 87 -15.39 -30.82 -12.64
N ASP A 88 -14.35 -30.51 -11.90
CA ASP A 88 -14.09 -31.04 -10.56
C ASP A 88 -13.76 -29.89 -9.62
N ARG A 89 -14.76 -29.44 -8.88
CA ARG A 89 -14.60 -28.34 -7.91
C ARG A 89 -13.66 -28.68 -6.76
N ASP A 90 -13.58 -29.95 -6.36
CA ASP A 90 -12.68 -30.36 -5.27
C ASP A 90 -11.22 -30.23 -5.70
N ARG A 91 -10.93 -30.53 -6.96
CA ARG A 91 -9.61 -30.33 -7.57
C ARG A 91 -9.26 -28.86 -7.67
N ASP A 92 -10.18 -28.04 -8.18
CA ASP A 92 -9.98 -26.60 -8.35
C ASP A 92 -9.79 -25.92 -6.98
N ASN A 93 -10.61 -26.28 -6.00
CA ASN A 93 -10.45 -25.84 -4.61
C ASN A 93 -9.10 -26.28 -3.99
N ALA A 94 -8.63 -27.50 -4.28
CA ALA A 94 -7.34 -27.96 -3.79
C ALA A 94 -6.16 -27.17 -4.40
N LEU A 95 -6.27 -26.77 -5.67
CA LEU A 95 -5.28 -25.89 -6.31
C LEU A 95 -5.28 -24.47 -5.68
N GLU A 96 -6.46 -23.96 -5.38
CA GLU A 96 -6.63 -22.70 -4.70
C GLU A 96 -6.04 -22.73 -3.28
N ASP A 97 -6.31 -23.82 -2.51
CA ASP A 97 -5.72 -24.02 -1.17
C ASP A 97 -4.19 -24.09 -1.23
N LEU A 98 -3.65 -24.73 -2.27
CA LEU A 98 -2.20 -24.80 -2.49
C LEU A 98 -1.59 -23.41 -2.72
N ILE A 99 -2.22 -22.62 -3.59
CA ILE A 99 -1.72 -21.27 -3.89
C ILE A 99 -1.83 -20.39 -2.65
N GLU A 100 -2.94 -20.45 -1.91
CA GLU A 100 -3.11 -19.69 -0.67
C GLU A 100 -2.01 -20.04 0.34
N ALA A 101 -1.74 -21.31 0.57
CA ALA A 101 -0.65 -21.76 1.45
C ALA A 101 0.72 -21.24 0.98
N ILE A 102 0.96 -21.18 -0.33
CA ILE A 102 2.20 -20.62 -0.90
C ILE A 102 2.28 -19.11 -0.66
N LEU A 103 1.19 -18.38 -0.85
CA LEU A 103 1.14 -16.92 -0.61
C LEU A 103 1.41 -16.59 0.87
N GLU A 104 0.80 -17.35 1.79
CA GLU A 104 0.99 -17.15 3.24
C GLU A 104 2.43 -17.46 3.69
N GLN A 105 3.01 -18.56 3.20
CA GLN A 105 4.33 -19.00 3.65
C GLN A 105 5.51 -18.22 3.06
N ASN A 106 5.30 -17.49 1.96
CA ASN A 106 6.38 -16.83 1.21
C ASN A 106 6.31 -15.30 1.24
N ASP A 107 5.83 -14.70 2.33
CA ASP A 107 5.80 -13.25 2.57
C ASP A 107 5.04 -12.41 1.50
N PHE A 108 4.13 -13.03 0.72
CA PHE A 108 3.39 -12.29 -0.32
C PHE A 108 2.66 -11.07 0.24
N TYR A 109 1.92 -11.24 1.32
CA TYR A 109 1.11 -10.17 1.91
C TYR A 109 1.97 -9.00 2.41
N LYS A 110 3.14 -9.30 2.97
CA LYS A 110 4.11 -8.30 3.42
C LYS A 110 4.71 -7.50 2.25
N GLU A 111 5.17 -8.20 1.22
CA GLU A 111 5.72 -7.55 0.03
C GLU A 111 4.64 -6.75 -0.71
N ASN A 112 3.41 -7.25 -0.71
CA ASN A 112 2.27 -6.58 -1.33
C ASN A 112 1.85 -5.29 -0.59
N ASP A 113 2.09 -5.19 0.73
CA ASP A 113 1.89 -3.95 1.48
C ASP A 113 2.77 -2.82 0.93
N PHE A 114 4.03 -3.12 0.58
CA PHE A 114 4.94 -2.15 -0.06
C PHE A 114 4.50 -1.82 -1.49
N VAL A 115 4.02 -2.82 -2.24
CA VAL A 115 3.49 -2.61 -3.60
C VAL A 115 2.30 -1.65 -3.57
N PHE A 116 1.35 -1.82 -2.66
CA PHE A 116 0.18 -0.94 -2.54
C PHE A 116 0.55 0.46 -2.06
N GLU A 117 1.47 0.57 -1.10
CA GLU A 117 1.95 1.86 -0.63
C GLU A 117 2.59 2.66 -1.75
N GLU A 118 3.58 2.09 -2.41
CA GLU A 118 4.32 2.77 -3.47
C GLU A 118 3.44 3.08 -4.69
N SER A 119 2.61 2.13 -5.13
CA SER A 119 1.68 2.39 -6.23
C SER A 119 0.68 3.49 -5.89
N SER A 120 0.30 3.66 -4.63
CA SER A 120 -0.54 4.76 -4.17
C SER A 120 0.18 6.11 -4.24
N ILE A 121 1.47 6.15 -3.95
CA ILE A 121 2.31 7.37 -3.98
C ILE A 121 2.59 7.80 -5.41
N ILE A 122 3.30 6.97 -6.17
CA ILE A 122 3.85 7.30 -7.50
C ILE A 122 3.07 6.68 -8.66
N GLY A 123 2.01 5.95 -8.37
CA GLY A 123 1.09 5.39 -9.37
C GLY A 123 1.48 4.03 -9.93
N THR A 124 2.68 3.56 -9.69
CA THR A 124 3.16 2.27 -10.20
C THR A 124 4.15 1.64 -9.24
N SER A 125 4.00 0.36 -9.01
CA SER A 125 4.96 -0.50 -8.35
C SER A 125 4.96 -1.87 -9.05
N ALA A 126 5.94 -2.71 -8.78
CA ALA A 126 5.99 -4.04 -9.35
C ALA A 126 6.25 -5.12 -8.31
N MET A 127 5.63 -6.27 -8.50
CA MET A 127 5.98 -7.51 -7.85
C MET A 127 6.78 -8.39 -8.81
N LYS A 128 8.01 -8.73 -8.46
CA LYS A 128 8.81 -9.75 -9.15
C LYS A 128 8.57 -11.09 -8.46
N VAL A 129 8.18 -12.11 -9.22
CA VAL A 129 7.85 -13.44 -8.70
C VAL A 129 8.84 -14.46 -9.25
N LEU A 130 9.65 -15.04 -8.40
CA LEU A 130 10.63 -16.06 -8.77
C LEU A 130 10.27 -17.40 -8.15
N MET A 131 10.31 -18.46 -8.94
CA MET A 131 10.26 -19.83 -8.44
C MET A 131 11.70 -20.31 -8.20
N LEU A 132 11.99 -20.62 -6.96
CA LEU A 132 13.30 -21.11 -6.52
C LEU A 132 13.19 -22.59 -6.19
N TYR A 133 14.27 -23.30 -6.42
CA TYR A 133 14.42 -24.66 -5.94
C TYR A 133 15.78 -24.78 -5.25
N ASP A 134 15.74 -25.14 -3.99
CA ASP A 134 16.94 -25.33 -3.17
C ASP A 134 17.13 -26.82 -2.91
N GLN A 135 18.34 -27.31 -3.10
CA GLN A 135 18.70 -28.67 -2.69
C GLN A 135 19.10 -28.65 -1.22
N ILE A 136 18.23 -29.19 -0.36
CA ILE A 136 18.50 -29.31 1.07
C ILE A 136 19.06 -30.72 1.36
N GLU A 137 20.13 -30.82 2.18
CA GLU A 137 20.67 -32.10 2.62
C GLU A 137 19.57 -32.96 3.25
N GLY A 138 19.36 -34.16 2.68
CA GLY A 138 18.33 -35.12 3.12
C GLY A 138 16.97 -35.00 2.43
N TYR A 139 16.72 -33.97 1.65
CA TYR A 139 15.53 -33.78 0.82
C TYR A 139 15.93 -33.55 -0.62
N LYS A 140 15.17 -34.10 -1.58
CA LYS A 140 15.54 -33.99 -3.01
C LYS A 140 15.55 -32.56 -3.49
N TYR A 141 14.50 -31.77 -3.26
CA TYR A 141 14.37 -30.36 -3.62
C TYR A 141 13.28 -29.70 -2.78
N ASN A 142 13.43 -28.42 -2.49
CA ASN A 142 12.40 -27.60 -1.89
C ASN A 142 12.01 -26.52 -2.92
N TYR A 143 10.79 -26.60 -3.43
CA TYR A 143 10.26 -25.62 -4.37
C TYR A 143 9.52 -24.54 -3.60
N ARG A 144 9.92 -23.30 -3.80
CA ARG A 144 9.27 -22.14 -3.18
C ARG A 144 9.16 -20.99 -4.15
N PHE A 145 8.17 -20.14 -3.94
CA PHE A 145 8.11 -18.85 -4.60
C PHE A 145 8.75 -17.77 -3.74
N GLN A 146 9.39 -16.83 -4.39
CA GLN A 146 9.91 -15.63 -3.76
C GLN A 146 9.21 -14.44 -4.38
N PHE A 147 8.54 -13.65 -3.55
CA PHE A 147 7.91 -12.39 -3.91
C PHE A 147 8.85 -11.26 -3.54
N ILE A 148 9.11 -10.36 -4.47
CA ILE A 148 10.05 -9.26 -4.27
C ILE A 148 9.40 -8.00 -4.78
N HIS A 149 9.16 -7.05 -3.89
CA HIS A 149 8.75 -5.71 -4.27
C HIS A 149 9.85 -5.02 -5.08
N ARG A 150 9.48 -4.35 -6.18
CA ARG A 150 10.38 -3.57 -7.03
C ARG A 150 9.79 -2.21 -7.31
N THR A 151 10.54 -1.19 -6.94
CA THR A 151 10.18 0.20 -7.22
C THR A 151 10.43 0.53 -8.69
N PRO A 152 9.73 1.47 -9.31
CA PRO A 152 10.04 1.94 -10.66
C PRO A 152 11.47 2.50 -10.81
N TYR A 153 12.13 2.84 -9.71
CA TYR A 153 13.55 3.22 -9.71
C TYR A 153 14.48 2.03 -9.89
N GLN A 154 14.03 0.82 -9.52
CA GLN A 154 14.81 -0.42 -9.59
C GLN A 154 14.60 -1.19 -10.87
N PHE A 155 13.50 -0.98 -11.59
CA PHE A 155 13.27 -1.68 -12.84
C PHE A 155 13.03 -0.71 -14.01
N LEU A 156 13.40 -1.14 -15.18
CA LEU A 156 13.11 -0.46 -16.43
C LEU A 156 12.26 -1.39 -17.30
N ILE A 157 11.32 -0.80 -18.05
CA ILE A 157 10.40 -1.53 -18.91
C ILE A 157 10.53 -1.07 -20.35
N ASP A 158 10.24 -1.95 -21.31
CA ASP A 158 10.17 -1.63 -22.73
C ASP A 158 9.09 -0.56 -22.98
N PRO A 159 9.46 0.67 -23.41
CA PRO A 159 8.47 1.72 -23.67
C PRO A 159 7.56 1.42 -24.87
N ALA A 160 7.93 0.48 -25.75
CA ALA A 160 7.13 0.11 -26.90
C ALA A 160 5.87 -0.70 -26.55
N CYS A 161 5.72 -1.17 -25.30
CA CYS A 161 4.51 -1.86 -24.85
C CYS A 161 3.28 -0.94 -24.72
N GLY A 162 3.47 0.38 -24.73
CA GLY A 162 2.39 1.34 -24.56
C GLY A 162 1.72 1.20 -23.19
N LYS A 163 0.39 1.18 -23.17
CA LYS A 163 -0.40 1.06 -21.93
C LYS A 163 -0.45 -0.36 -21.35
N ASP A 164 -0.07 -1.37 -22.11
CA ASP A 164 -0.22 -2.79 -21.72
C ASP A 164 1.16 -3.40 -21.44
N TYR A 165 1.55 -3.39 -20.16
CA TYR A 165 2.84 -3.95 -19.75
C TYR A 165 2.95 -5.47 -19.97
N LEU A 166 1.82 -6.17 -20.12
CA LEU A 166 1.82 -7.61 -20.40
C LEU A 166 2.40 -7.92 -21.80
N LYS A 167 2.42 -6.92 -22.68
CA LYS A 167 3.03 -6.96 -24.01
C LYS A 167 4.47 -6.47 -24.05
N ALA A 168 5.04 -6.09 -22.91
CA ALA A 168 6.43 -5.66 -22.84
C ALA A 168 7.36 -6.80 -23.29
N ARG A 169 8.26 -6.50 -24.22
CA ARG A 169 9.24 -7.47 -24.71
C ARG A 169 10.31 -7.76 -23.69
N TYR A 170 10.62 -6.77 -22.83
CA TYR A 170 11.63 -6.93 -21.81
C TYR A 170 11.36 -6.07 -20.57
N PHE A 171 11.93 -6.56 -19.45
CA PHE A 171 12.12 -5.84 -18.20
C PHE A 171 13.60 -5.91 -17.82
N ILE A 172 14.13 -4.86 -17.25
CA ILE A 172 15.50 -4.82 -16.71
C ILE A 172 15.42 -4.53 -15.23
N ASP A 173 15.77 -5.51 -14.39
CA ASP A 173 15.85 -5.38 -12.93
C ASP A 173 17.24 -4.87 -12.56
N ARG A 174 17.31 -3.80 -11.81
CA ARG A 174 18.54 -3.11 -11.45
C ARG A 174 18.74 -3.19 -9.95
N TYR A 175 19.82 -3.78 -9.53
CA TYR A 175 20.15 -3.88 -8.12
C TYR A 175 21.65 -3.90 -7.89
N LYS A 176 22.04 -3.58 -6.63
CA LYS A 176 23.43 -3.64 -6.20
C LYS A 176 23.65 -4.91 -5.41
N LYS A 177 24.81 -5.53 -5.60
CA LYS A 177 25.19 -6.74 -4.90
C LYS A 177 26.64 -6.66 -4.44
N SER A 178 26.89 -7.17 -3.24
CA SER A 178 28.25 -7.30 -2.74
C SER A 178 29.01 -8.34 -3.55
N ILE A 179 30.28 -8.09 -3.83
CA ILE A 179 31.17 -8.98 -4.58
C ILE A 179 31.28 -10.35 -3.90
N ASP A 180 31.32 -10.40 -2.57
CA ASP A 180 31.43 -11.66 -1.81
C ASP A 180 30.20 -12.57 -2.02
N VAL A 181 29.00 -11.98 -2.05
CA VAL A 181 27.77 -12.71 -2.35
C VAL A 181 27.79 -13.19 -3.80
N LEU A 182 28.25 -12.36 -4.72
CA LEU A 182 28.34 -12.68 -6.14
C LEU A 182 29.28 -13.88 -6.37
N ILE A 183 30.45 -13.89 -5.73
CA ILE A 183 31.40 -15.00 -5.80
C ILE A 183 30.79 -16.28 -5.21
N ARG A 184 30.07 -16.18 -4.11
CA ARG A 184 29.39 -17.35 -3.49
C ARG A 184 28.34 -17.93 -4.43
N GLU A 185 27.53 -17.10 -5.04
CA GLU A 185 26.51 -17.53 -6.01
C GLU A 185 27.12 -18.07 -7.31
N ALA A 186 28.28 -17.56 -7.73
CA ALA A 186 29.00 -18.11 -8.86
C ALA A 186 29.57 -19.50 -8.56
N LYS A 187 30.04 -19.74 -7.33
CA LYS A 187 30.46 -21.10 -6.89
C LYS A 187 29.31 -22.09 -6.91
N SER A 188 28.07 -21.65 -6.68
CA SER A 188 26.85 -22.48 -6.83
C SER A 188 26.35 -22.60 -8.28
N LYS A 189 27.17 -22.23 -9.27
CA LYS A 189 26.88 -22.28 -10.72
C LYS A 189 25.72 -21.39 -11.19
N LYS A 190 25.34 -20.40 -10.41
CA LYS A 190 24.33 -19.41 -10.82
C LYS A 190 24.88 -18.41 -11.83
N TYR A 191 26.17 -18.08 -11.74
CA TYR A 191 26.86 -17.10 -12.58
C TYR A 191 28.16 -17.64 -13.15
N ASP A 192 28.62 -17.07 -14.25
CA ASP A 192 29.88 -17.41 -14.88
C ASP A 192 31.09 -16.87 -14.11
N LEU A 193 31.88 -17.75 -13.52
CA LEU A 193 33.07 -17.43 -12.74
C LEU A 193 34.18 -16.68 -13.53
N PRO A 194 34.52 -17.04 -14.78
CA PRO A 194 35.51 -16.33 -15.57
C PRO A 194 35.20 -14.85 -15.77
N ALA A 195 33.93 -14.51 -16.07
CA ALA A 195 33.51 -13.12 -16.25
C ALA A 195 33.64 -12.29 -14.94
N ILE A 196 33.35 -12.89 -13.80
CA ILE A 196 33.55 -12.28 -12.50
C ILE A 196 35.05 -12.10 -12.18
N GLY A 197 35.88 -13.08 -12.58
CA GLY A 197 37.34 -13.01 -12.44
C GLY A 197 37.93 -11.81 -13.16
N GLN A 198 37.53 -11.54 -14.40
CA GLN A 198 37.94 -10.37 -15.16
C GLN A 198 37.59 -9.05 -14.47
N LEU A 199 36.40 -8.93 -13.89
CA LEU A 199 36.02 -7.76 -13.10
C LEU A 199 36.91 -7.60 -11.86
N LEU A 200 37.21 -8.69 -11.15
CA LEU A 200 38.05 -8.64 -9.96
C LEU A 200 39.46 -8.15 -10.28
N GLU A 201 40.02 -8.53 -11.41
CA GLU A 201 41.31 -8.03 -11.89
C GLU A 201 41.26 -6.54 -12.23
N GLU A 202 40.21 -6.07 -12.91
CA GLU A 202 40.02 -4.64 -13.16
C GLU A 202 39.89 -3.83 -11.86
N LEU A 203 39.10 -4.30 -10.90
CA LEU A 203 38.93 -3.65 -9.61
C LEU A 203 40.22 -3.62 -8.79
N ARG A 204 41.06 -4.65 -8.88
CA ARG A 204 42.40 -4.64 -8.27
C ARG A 204 43.30 -3.60 -8.90
N ASN A 205 43.29 -3.50 -10.22
CA ASN A 205 44.10 -2.51 -10.96
C ASN A 205 43.64 -1.08 -10.70
N LEU A 206 42.35 -0.85 -10.50
CA LEU A 206 41.78 0.46 -10.15
C LEU A 206 42.08 0.85 -8.69
N SER A 207 42.12 -0.13 -7.77
CA SER A 207 42.42 0.13 -6.35
C SER A 207 43.87 0.45 -6.07
N SER A 208 44.80 0.09 -6.97
CA SER A 208 46.22 0.45 -6.88
C SER A 208 46.49 1.91 -7.24
N SER A 209 45.56 2.60 -7.90
CA SER A 209 45.71 3.99 -8.35
C SER A 209 44.89 5.01 -7.54
N ALA A 210 44.07 4.60 -6.61
CA ALA A 210 43.20 5.47 -5.82
C ALA A 210 43.62 5.50 -4.34
N SER A 211 44.55 6.42 -4.00
CA SER A 211 44.75 6.83 -2.62
C SER A 211 43.55 7.66 -2.14
N GLU A 212 43.09 7.38 -0.91
CA GLU A 212 42.36 8.29 -0.03
C GLU A 212 40.85 8.53 -0.18
N ARG A 213 40.07 7.67 -0.75
CA ARG A 213 38.62 7.76 -0.48
C ARG A 213 38.15 6.54 0.27
N ASP A 214 38.17 6.60 1.60
CA ASP A 214 37.90 5.46 2.49
C ASP A 214 36.45 5.04 2.62
N LEU A 215 35.52 5.70 1.91
CA LEU A 215 34.11 5.39 1.91
C LEU A 215 33.57 5.43 0.48
N GLU A 216 33.03 4.33 0.02
CA GLU A 216 32.28 4.30 -1.23
C GLU A 216 30.92 4.93 -0.98
N ILE A 217 30.63 6.03 -1.67
CA ILE A 217 29.32 6.65 -1.62
C ILE A 217 28.39 5.84 -2.55
N VAL A 218 27.58 5.01 -1.94
CA VAL A 218 26.51 4.30 -2.63
C VAL A 218 25.29 5.18 -2.63
N LYS A 219 24.84 5.63 -3.80
CA LYS A 219 23.51 6.23 -3.90
C LYS A 219 22.51 5.18 -3.51
N SER A 220 21.54 5.52 -2.68
CA SER A 220 20.39 4.66 -2.47
C SER A 220 19.75 4.32 -3.82
N ILE A 221 19.10 3.18 -3.92
CA ILE A 221 18.56 2.67 -5.20
C ILE A 221 17.52 3.65 -5.78
N ASP A 222 16.84 4.38 -4.92
CA ASP A 222 15.92 5.49 -5.26
C ASP A 222 16.62 6.82 -5.56
N GLY A 223 17.95 6.89 -5.42
CA GLY A 223 18.76 8.03 -5.82
C GLY A 223 18.71 9.25 -4.90
N THR A 224 17.98 9.19 -3.79
CA THR A 224 17.71 10.32 -2.91
C THR A 224 18.74 10.49 -1.77
N GLU A 225 19.44 9.43 -1.38
CA GLU A 225 20.42 9.46 -0.29
C GLU A 225 21.75 8.82 -0.68
N ASN A 226 22.84 9.46 -0.29
CA ASN A 226 24.19 8.89 -0.41
C ASN A 226 24.51 8.13 0.90
N ILE A 227 24.51 6.80 0.81
CA ILE A 227 24.86 5.95 1.95
C ILE A 227 26.37 5.69 1.92
N LYS A 228 27.07 6.04 3.00
CA LYS A 228 28.48 5.74 3.16
C LYS A 228 28.64 4.32 3.68
N ILE A 229 29.25 3.45 2.88
CA ILE A 229 29.50 2.06 3.24
C ILE A 229 31.00 1.82 3.42
N ALA A 230 31.37 1.01 4.42
CA ALA A 230 32.76 0.66 4.65
C ALA A 230 33.37 -0.01 3.41
N LYS A 231 34.61 0.37 3.07
CA LYS A 231 35.38 -0.14 1.90
C LYS A 231 35.46 -1.66 1.78
N GLN A 232 35.24 -2.37 2.87
CA GLN A 232 35.30 -3.84 2.90
C GLN A 232 34.17 -4.49 2.09
N TYR A 233 33.02 -3.80 1.92
CA TYR A 233 31.89 -4.28 1.14
C TYR A 233 31.87 -3.55 -0.21
N LYS A 234 32.59 -4.08 -1.19
CA LYS A 234 32.52 -3.55 -2.57
C LYS A 234 31.21 -4.01 -3.21
N PHE A 235 30.39 -3.04 -3.60
CA PHE A 235 29.14 -3.28 -4.33
C PHE A 235 29.35 -3.06 -5.82
N VAL A 236 28.68 -3.88 -6.60
CA VAL A 236 28.65 -3.79 -8.07
C VAL A 236 27.22 -3.67 -8.55
N ASP A 237 27.05 -2.94 -9.64
CA ASP A 237 25.76 -2.78 -10.29
C ASP A 237 25.45 -4.01 -11.15
N LEU A 238 24.29 -4.57 -10.95
CA LEU A 238 23.74 -5.69 -11.72
C LEU A 238 22.49 -5.24 -12.45
N ASP A 239 22.47 -5.50 -13.75
CA ASP A 239 21.28 -5.34 -14.58
C ASP A 239 20.84 -6.73 -15.07
N GLU A 240 19.68 -7.13 -14.66
CA GLU A 240 19.10 -8.43 -15.02
C GLU A 240 18.00 -8.23 -16.05
N PHE A 241 18.30 -8.53 -17.29
CA PHE A 241 17.37 -8.46 -18.42
C PHE A 241 16.49 -9.71 -18.43
N TRP A 242 15.18 -9.51 -18.44
CA TRP A 242 14.17 -10.55 -18.58
C TRP A 242 13.31 -10.26 -19.80
N GLY A 243 13.42 -11.07 -20.83
CA GLY A 243 12.61 -10.82 -22.02
C GLY A 243 13.07 -11.56 -23.25
N TYR A 244 12.56 -11.10 -24.38
CA TYR A 244 12.81 -11.70 -25.67
C TYR A 244 13.90 -10.92 -26.41
N LEU A 245 14.89 -11.63 -26.93
CA LEU A 245 15.83 -11.03 -27.86
C LEU A 245 15.21 -10.92 -29.28
N PRO A 246 15.72 -10.03 -30.13
CA PRO A 246 15.30 -9.95 -31.51
C PRO A 246 15.38 -11.32 -32.19
N ASN A 247 14.32 -11.72 -32.88
CA ASN A 247 14.20 -13.00 -33.60
C ASN A 247 14.14 -14.26 -32.71
N GLU A 248 13.97 -14.12 -31.39
CA GLU A 248 13.79 -15.26 -30.49
C GLU A 248 12.35 -15.32 -29.96
N ASN A 249 11.79 -16.52 -29.93
CA ASN A 249 10.42 -16.79 -29.42
C ASN A 249 10.41 -17.27 -27.97
N ARG A 250 11.58 -17.44 -27.35
CA ARG A 250 11.70 -17.87 -25.95
C ARG A 250 12.32 -16.76 -25.11
N PRO A 251 11.75 -16.43 -23.97
CA PRO A 251 12.33 -15.42 -23.10
C PRO A 251 13.62 -15.90 -22.47
N ARG A 252 14.56 -14.97 -22.30
CA ARG A 252 15.86 -15.20 -21.66
C ARG A 252 15.97 -14.38 -20.38
N VAL A 253 16.83 -14.87 -19.49
CA VAL A 253 17.40 -14.07 -18.40
C VAL A 253 18.88 -13.85 -18.69
N ILE A 254 19.27 -12.58 -18.80
CA ILE A 254 20.65 -12.17 -19.04
C ILE A 254 21.05 -11.22 -17.93
N THR A 255 22.11 -11.55 -17.19
CA THR A 255 22.61 -10.68 -16.12
C THR A 255 23.91 -10.05 -16.59
N MET A 256 23.92 -8.71 -16.58
CA MET A 256 25.06 -7.89 -16.96
C MET A 256 25.63 -7.19 -15.75
N LEU A 257 26.94 -7.19 -15.62
CA LEU A 257 27.70 -6.63 -14.52
C LEU A 257 28.38 -5.34 -14.98
N ASN A 258 28.15 -4.23 -14.25
CA ASN A 258 28.72 -2.90 -14.52
C ASN A 258 28.62 -2.47 -15.99
N ASP A 259 27.52 -2.78 -16.67
CA ASP A 259 27.30 -2.48 -18.08
C ASP A 259 28.34 -3.08 -19.04
N LYS A 260 29.11 -4.08 -18.62
CA LYS A 260 30.25 -4.58 -19.42
C LYS A 260 30.29 -6.09 -19.55
N TYR A 261 30.12 -6.82 -18.46
CA TYR A 261 30.31 -8.26 -18.45
C TYR A 261 28.98 -9.01 -18.33
N ILE A 262 28.75 -9.96 -19.24
CA ILE A 262 27.61 -10.87 -19.13
C ILE A 262 28.02 -12.03 -18.24
N ILE A 263 27.39 -12.18 -17.08
CA ILE A 263 27.66 -13.23 -16.10
C ILE A 263 26.61 -14.35 -16.09
N ARG A 264 25.49 -14.14 -16.77
CA ARG A 264 24.43 -15.13 -16.95
C ARG A 264 23.72 -14.90 -18.27
N ASN A 265 23.50 -15.96 -19.05
CA ASN A 265 22.71 -15.89 -20.28
C ASN A 265 22.02 -17.24 -20.48
N GLU A 266 20.77 -17.35 -20.06
CA GLU A 266 20.01 -18.60 -20.05
C GLU A 266 18.60 -18.38 -20.57
N TYR A 267 17.99 -19.40 -21.13
CA TYR A 267 16.55 -19.42 -21.38
C TYR A 267 15.81 -19.57 -20.06
N THR A 268 14.80 -18.76 -19.85
CA THR A 268 13.92 -18.92 -18.68
C THR A 268 12.87 -19.99 -18.92
N SER A 269 12.50 -20.69 -17.87
CA SER A 269 11.40 -21.65 -17.87
C SER A 269 10.02 -20.97 -17.90
N TYR A 270 9.98 -19.66 -17.60
CA TYR A 270 8.73 -18.90 -17.54
C TYR A 270 8.22 -18.59 -18.94
N PHE A 271 6.91 -18.61 -19.10
CA PHE A 271 6.26 -18.25 -20.38
C PHE A 271 6.27 -16.73 -20.65
N ARG A 272 6.63 -15.92 -19.65
CA ARG A 272 6.73 -14.45 -19.72
C ARG A 272 7.70 -13.92 -18.66
N PRO A 273 8.17 -12.66 -18.78
CA PRO A 273 8.93 -12.02 -17.70
C PRO A 273 8.16 -12.02 -16.37
N PRO A 274 8.82 -12.34 -15.23
CA PRO A 274 8.16 -12.54 -13.94
C PRO A 274 7.86 -11.22 -13.20
N PHE A 275 7.39 -10.20 -13.91
CA PHE A 275 7.06 -8.89 -13.35
C PHE A 275 5.57 -8.60 -13.50
N PHE A 276 4.95 -8.16 -12.42
CA PHE A 276 3.54 -7.81 -12.35
C PHE A 276 3.43 -6.39 -11.81
N LEU A 277 2.91 -5.48 -12.63
CA LEU A 277 2.79 -4.08 -12.27
C LEU A 277 1.45 -3.82 -11.59
N CYS A 278 1.53 -3.25 -10.39
CA CYS A 278 0.38 -2.66 -9.71
C CYS A 278 0.29 -1.19 -10.09
N ARG A 279 -0.79 -0.81 -10.76
CA ARG A 279 -1.05 0.57 -11.19
C ARG A 279 -2.37 1.05 -10.60
N VAL A 280 -2.34 2.17 -9.88
CA VAL A 280 -3.56 2.70 -9.25
C VAL A 280 -4.51 3.28 -10.29
N LYS A 281 -4.01 4.16 -11.15
CA LYS A 281 -4.79 4.73 -12.26
C LYS A 281 -3.99 4.60 -13.55
N PRO A 282 -4.52 3.97 -14.60
CA PRO A 282 -3.81 3.83 -15.87
C PRO A 282 -3.70 5.19 -16.56
N ARG A 283 -2.57 5.45 -17.22
CA ARG A 283 -2.41 6.54 -18.18
C ARG A 283 -2.78 6.05 -19.57
N LEU A 284 -3.31 6.94 -20.38
CA LEU A 284 -3.84 6.56 -21.70
C LEU A 284 -2.74 6.03 -22.65
N TYR A 285 -1.56 6.62 -22.59
CA TYR A 285 -0.48 6.35 -23.55
C TYR A 285 0.78 5.77 -22.92
N ASP A 286 0.83 5.69 -21.59
CA ASP A 286 2.02 5.31 -20.86
C ASP A 286 1.82 4.00 -20.10
N VAL A 287 2.91 3.26 -19.91
CA VAL A 287 2.91 2.05 -19.10
C VAL A 287 2.82 2.36 -17.61
N TYR A 288 3.44 3.46 -17.19
CA TYR A 288 3.38 3.89 -15.79
C TYR A 288 2.04 4.53 -15.47
N GLY A 289 1.49 4.19 -14.32
CA GLY A 289 0.22 4.72 -13.82
C GLY A 289 0.35 6.09 -13.19
N LEU A 290 -0.78 6.63 -12.74
CA LEU A 290 -0.92 7.88 -12.01
C LEU A 290 -1.21 7.56 -10.54
N GLY A 291 -0.43 8.11 -9.61
CA GLY A 291 -0.67 8.02 -8.16
C GLY A 291 -1.80 8.92 -7.69
N PHE A 292 -2.23 8.73 -6.45
CA PHE A 292 -3.26 9.59 -5.85
C PHE A 292 -2.79 11.04 -5.70
N LEU A 293 -1.50 11.24 -5.47
CA LEU A 293 -0.91 12.50 -5.02
C LEU A 293 -0.34 13.37 -6.12
N GLU A 294 -0.12 12.82 -7.30
CA GLU A 294 0.55 13.57 -8.39
C GLU A 294 -0.18 14.87 -8.75
N ASN A 295 -1.52 14.84 -8.78
CA ASN A 295 -2.33 16.02 -9.07
C ASN A 295 -2.50 16.97 -7.88
N THR A 296 -2.06 16.58 -6.69
CA THR A 296 -2.22 17.39 -5.46
C THR A 296 -0.91 17.97 -4.94
N ARG A 297 0.19 17.84 -5.69
CA ARG A 297 1.53 18.35 -5.33
C ARG A 297 1.51 19.84 -4.99
N ASP A 298 0.91 20.62 -5.86
CA ASP A 298 0.88 22.07 -5.72
C ASP A 298 -0.06 22.51 -4.59
N ILE A 299 -1.12 21.73 -4.34
CA ILE A 299 -2.03 21.95 -3.20
C ILE A 299 -1.25 21.79 -1.88
N GLN A 300 -0.41 20.77 -1.77
CA GLN A 300 0.45 20.54 -0.59
C GLN A 300 1.43 21.70 -0.36
N LYS A 301 2.09 22.17 -1.44
CA LYS A 301 3.01 23.33 -1.35
C LYS A 301 2.27 24.59 -0.87
N LEU A 302 1.12 24.84 -1.46
CA LEU A 302 0.31 26.01 -1.13
C LEU A 302 -0.23 25.93 0.30
N ALA A 303 -0.69 24.77 0.75
CA ALA A 303 -1.14 24.55 2.12
C ALA A 303 -0.02 24.82 3.14
N ASN A 304 1.18 24.30 2.90
CA ASN A 304 2.36 24.57 3.71
C ASN A 304 2.68 26.08 3.75
N SER A 305 2.61 26.75 2.61
CA SER A 305 2.92 28.18 2.52
C SER A 305 1.90 29.03 3.29
N ILE A 306 0.61 28.76 3.12
CA ILE A 306 -0.47 29.50 3.79
C ILE A 306 -0.37 29.35 5.31
N ILE A 307 -0.19 28.14 5.81
CA ILE A 307 -0.10 27.90 7.24
C ILE A 307 1.16 28.54 7.84
N ASN A 308 2.30 28.46 7.17
CA ASN A 308 3.51 29.13 7.66
C ASN A 308 3.36 30.65 7.67
N LEU A 309 2.80 31.25 6.62
CA LEU A 309 2.52 32.68 6.58
C LEU A 309 1.49 33.10 7.64
N TRP A 310 0.48 32.27 7.88
CA TRP A 310 -0.50 32.53 8.94
C TRP A 310 0.16 32.53 10.33
N PHE A 311 0.99 31.53 10.66
CA PHE A 311 1.73 31.51 11.92
C PHE A 311 2.71 32.69 12.04
N ASP A 312 3.37 33.08 10.96
CA ASP A 312 4.27 34.24 10.98
C ASP A 312 3.48 35.54 11.20
N SER A 313 2.32 35.68 10.60
CA SER A 313 1.39 36.81 10.87
C SER A 313 0.92 36.85 12.33
N VAL A 314 0.58 35.68 12.90
CA VAL A 314 0.20 35.60 14.32
C VAL A 314 1.37 36.00 15.23
N LYS A 315 2.61 35.52 14.94
CA LYS A 315 3.81 35.94 15.69
C LYS A 315 3.99 37.46 15.65
N LEU A 316 3.90 38.08 14.45
CA LEU A 316 4.05 39.52 14.27
C LEU A 316 2.93 40.29 14.95
N SER A 317 1.72 39.76 15.02
CA SER A 317 0.60 40.35 15.76
C SER A 317 0.83 40.32 17.29
N ILE A 318 1.43 39.27 17.80
CA ILE A 318 1.77 39.13 19.23
C ILE A 318 2.96 40.02 19.58
N PHE A 319 4.01 39.99 18.77
CA PHE A 319 5.22 40.80 18.94
C PHE A 319 5.07 42.09 18.14
N LYS A 320 4.29 43.03 18.67
CA LYS A 320 4.05 44.35 18.00
C LYS A 320 5.36 45.08 17.76
N ILE A 321 5.50 45.63 16.57
CA ILE A 321 6.61 46.55 16.27
C ILE A 321 6.38 47.84 17.00
N LEU A 322 7.38 48.30 17.72
CA LEU A 322 7.33 49.61 18.40
C LEU A 322 7.95 50.67 17.51
N LYS A 323 7.24 51.76 17.28
CA LYS A 323 7.78 52.99 16.76
C LYS A 323 8.27 53.81 17.95
N VAL A 324 9.55 54.14 17.98
CA VAL A 324 10.15 54.88 19.06
C VAL A 324 10.68 56.22 18.52
N ASP A 325 10.19 57.32 19.07
CA ASP A 325 10.78 58.63 18.83
C ASP A 325 11.97 58.83 19.79
N ILE A 326 13.16 58.58 19.25
CA ILE A 326 14.42 58.62 20.02
C ILE A 326 14.62 59.99 20.69
N THR A 327 14.10 61.07 20.14
CA THR A 327 14.24 62.41 20.71
C THR A 327 13.45 62.62 21.98
N LYS A 328 12.44 61.79 22.22
CA LYS A 328 11.51 61.86 23.36
C LYS A 328 11.69 60.71 24.36
N VAL A 329 12.73 59.96 24.25
CA VAL A 329 13.07 58.85 25.17
C VAL A 329 14.25 59.27 26.03
N ALA A 330 14.12 59.14 27.36
CA ALA A 330 15.16 59.51 28.29
C ALA A 330 16.37 58.55 28.24
N ASP A 331 16.12 57.23 28.11
CA ASP A 331 17.11 56.20 27.92
C ASP A 331 16.66 55.19 26.88
N PRO A 332 17.25 55.19 25.67
CA PRO A 332 16.90 54.22 24.61
C PRO A 332 17.13 52.74 25.01
N ASN A 333 18.03 52.46 25.93
CA ASN A 333 18.33 51.11 26.37
C ASN A 333 17.28 50.57 27.37
N SER A 334 16.43 51.44 27.92
CA SER A 334 15.33 51.03 28.83
C SER A 334 14.18 50.38 28.13
N ILE A 335 14.11 50.48 26.79
CA ILE A 335 12.99 49.93 26.01
C ILE A 335 13.21 48.44 25.76
N GLU A 336 12.81 47.63 26.71
CA GLU A 336 12.80 46.15 26.62
C GLU A 336 11.37 45.64 26.68
N ILE A 337 11.04 44.64 25.81
CA ILE A 337 9.74 43.96 25.84
C ILE A 337 9.86 42.76 26.76
N LYS A 338 9.63 42.93 28.05
CA LYS A 338 9.59 41.84 29.05
C LYS A 338 8.54 42.13 30.13
N PRO A 339 7.98 41.13 30.80
CA PRO A 339 7.09 41.36 31.93
C PRO A 339 7.74 42.24 32.99
N LYS A 340 6.99 43.24 33.47
CA LYS A 340 7.46 44.27 34.45
C LYS A 340 8.58 45.17 33.97
N ALA A 341 8.75 45.35 32.65
CA ALA A 341 9.65 46.35 32.12
C ALA A 341 9.20 47.79 32.50
N VAL A 342 10.14 48.65 32.90
CA VAL A 342 9.91 50.07 33.18
C VAL A 342 10.64 50.86 32.11
N TRP A 343 9.88 51.61 31.28
CA TRP A 343 10.45 52.44 30.24
C TRP A 343 10.58 53.88 30.71
N MET A 344 11.77 54.45 30.56
CA MET A 344 12.02 55.85 30.90
C MET A 344 11.79 56.74 29.69
N LEU A 345 10.63 57.41 29.68
CA LEU A 345 10.16 58.25 28.58
C LEU A 345 10.04 59.70 29.02
N ASN A 346 10.46 60.65 28.18
CA ASN A 346 10.20 62.09 28.39
C ASN A 346 8.78 62.48 27.94
N ASP A 347 8.18 61.70 27.04
CA ASP A 347 6.81 61.87 26.54
C ASP A 347 6.13 60.49 26.46
N ILE A 348 4.92 60.39 27.00
CA ILE A 348 4.13 59.14 26.99
C ILE A 348 3.88 58.63 25.57
N ASN A 349 3.80 59.55 24.60
CA ASN A 349 3.57 59.22 23.19
C ASN A 349 4.84 58.89 22.42
N ALA A 350 6.01 58.88 23.08
CA ALA A 350 7.30 58.57 22.44
C ALA A 350 7.38 57.14 21.89
N VAL A 351 6.58 56.22 22.42
CA VAL A 351 6.53 54.82 21.98
C VAL A 351 5.09 54.50 21.53
N GLN A 352 4.95 54.14 20.27
CA GLN A 352 3.67 53.74 19.69
C GLN A 352 3.77 52.34 19.14
N SER A 353 2.78 51.48 19.41
CA SER A 353 2.70 50.18 18.77
C SER A 353 2.23 50.36 17.31
N PHE A 354 2.98 49.73 16.40
CA PHE A 354 2.58 49.63 14.99
C PHE A 354 1.90 48.29 14.76
N ASP A 355 0.65 48.34 14.40
CA ASP A 355 -0.12 47.13 14.07
C ASP A 355 0.02 46.86 12.57
N LEU A 356 0.58 45.68 12.23
CA LEU A 356 0.73 45.23 10.84
C LEU A 356 -0.55 44.61 10.28
N GLY A 357 -1.64 44.62 11.08
CA GLY A 357 -2.88 43.92 10.73
C GLY A 357 -2.79 42.40 11.04
N THR A 358 -3.95 41.78 11.10
CA THR A 358 -4.08 40.34 11.35
C THR A 358 -4.62 39.65 10.11
N ALA A 359 -3.84 38.77 9.53
CA ALA A 359 -4.31 37.80 8.50
C ALA A 359 -5.05 36.60 9.13
N GLY A 360 -5.64 36.77 10.33
CA GLY A 360 -5.99 35.68 11.23
C GLY A 360 -7.02 34.67 10.71
N VAL A 361 -8.17 35.16 10.23
CA VAL A 361 -9.29 34.24 9.86
C VAL A 361 -9.16 33.73 8.43
N ASP A 362 -8.66 34.55 7.52
CA ASP A 362 -8.59 34.24 6.10
C ASP A 362 -7.61 33.10 5.79
N GLY A 363 -6.50 32.99 6.54
CA GLY A 363 -5.53 31.91 6.37
C GLY A 363 -6.10 30.52 6.72
N LEU A 364 -6.89 30.42 7.79
CA LEU A 364 -7.53 29.17 8.17
C LEU A 364 -8.64 28.75 7.21
N ASN A 365 -9.42 29.73 6.71
CA ASN A 365 -10.46 29.47 5.72
C ASN A 365 -9.84 29.00 4.40
N ALA A 366 -8.75 29.64 3.95
CA ALA A 366 -8.01 29.23 2.77
C ALA A 366 -7.44 27.82 2.91
N PHE A 367 -6.87 27.49 4.08
CA PHE A 367 -6.39 26.14 4.36
C PHE A 367 -7.53 25.09 4.31
N THR A 368 -8.69 25.41 4.90
CA THR A 368 -9.86 24.51 4.88
C THR A 368 -10.34 24.27 3.46
N LEU A 369 -10.35 25.29 2.60
CA LEU A 369 -10.68 25.16 1.19
C LEU A 369 -9.67 24.26 0.46
N LEU A 370 -8.36 24.41 0.72
CA LEU A 370 -7.33 23.56 0.12
C LEU A 370 -7.45 22.11 0.57
N ASP A 371 -7.77 21.85 1.85
CA ASP A 371 -8.03 20.51 2.37
C ASP A 371 -9.24 19.86 1.66
N GLN A 372 -10.31 20.63 1.41
CA GLN A 372 -11.45 20.16 0.63
C GLN A 372 -11.07 19.81 -0.81
N ILE A 373 -10.37 20.71 -1.51
CA ILE A 373 -9.92 20.48 -2.89
C ILE A 373 -8.99 19.25 -2.94
N HIS A 374 -8.11 19.07 -1.95
CA HIS A 374 -7.25 17.90 -1.85
C HIS A 374 -8.06 16.59 -1.72
N GLN A 375 -9.07 16.57 -0.83
CA GLN A 375 -9.96 15.43 -0.64
C GLN A 375 -10.78 15.14 -1.91
N ASP A 376 -11.34 16.14 -2.56
CA ASP A 376 -12.12 15.97 -3.79
C ASP A 376 -11.26 15.44 -4.95
N THR A 377 -10.03 15.92 -5.06
CA THR A 377 -9.08 15.51 -6.10
C THR A 377 -8.60 14.07 -5.89
N THR A 378 -8.26 13.69 -4.66
CA THR A 378 -7.80 12.34 -4.33
C THR A 378 -8.95 11.33 -4.26
N GLY A 379 -10.17 11.78 -3.94
CA GLY A 379 -11.33 10.95 -3.64
C GLY A 379 -11.32 10.38 -2.21
N ILE A 380 -10.31 10.75 -1.39
CA ILE A 380 -10.19 10.30 0.00
C ILE A 380 -10.81 11.35 0.91
N THR A 381 -12.13 11.29 1.04
CA THR A 381 -12.91 12.22 1.84
C THR A 381 -12.81 11.91 3.34
N ARG A 382 -13.21 12.87 4.19
CA ARG A 382 -13.29 12.69 5.65
C ARG A 382 -14.18 11.51 6.05
N HIS A 383 -15.18 11.19 5.26
CA HIS A 383 -16.08 10.05 5.50
C HIS A 383 -15.33 8.72 5.42
N ILE A 384 -14.47 8.55 4.41
CA ILE A 384 -13.57 7.36 4.29
C ILE A 384 -12.54 7.32 5.41
N GLN A 385 -12.12 8.50 5.90
CA GLN A 385 -11.18 8.64 7.01
C GLN A 385 -11.80 8.27 8.38
N GLY A 386 -13.13 8.07 8.47
CA GLY A 386 -13.83 7.82 9.74
C GLY A 386 -13.86 9.02 10.69
N THR A 387 -13.50 10.23 10.19
CA THR A 387 -13.56 11.47 10.97
C THR A 387 -14.87 12.21 10.65
N ALA A 388 -15.66 12.49 11.70
CA ALA A 388 -16.84 13.33 11.55
C ALA A 388 -16.45 14.71 10.98
N PRO A 389 -17.29 15.35 10.14
CA PRO A 389 -17.02 16.69 9.68
C PRO A 389 -16.88 17.63 10.89
N PRO A 390 -15.96 18.61 10.85
CA PRO A 390 -15.87 19.57 11.94
C PRO A 390 -17.21 20.27 12.09
N LEU A 391 -17.72 20.29 13.32
CA LEU A 391 -18.90 21.04 13.71
C LEU A 391 -18.61 22.55 13.54
N SER A 392 -18.63 23.04 12.32
CA SER A 392 -18.71 24.47 12.09
C SER A 392 -20.11 24.90 12.50
N LYS A 393 -20.22 25.82 13.47
CA LYS A 393 -21.46 26.36 14.05
C LYS A 393 -22.45 26.96 13.04
N GLY A 394 -22.15 26.93 11.73
CA GLY A 394 -22.99 27.43 10.66
C GLY A 394 -23.51 26.38 9.66
N MET A 395 -23.08 25.12 9.77
CA MET A 395 -23.49 24.01 8.91
C MET A 395 -24.28 22.95 9.70
N LEU A 396 -25.11 23.36 10.62
CA LEU A 396 -26.16 22.56 11.25
C LEU A 396 -27.41 22.43 10.35
N GLU A 397 -27.25 22.51 9.05
CA GLU A 397 -28.27 22.04 8.14
C GLU A 397 -27.96 20.56 7.84
N THR A 398 -28.43 19.72 8.77
CA THR A 398 -29.07 18.45 8.55
C THR A 398 -28.70 17.77 7.24
N GLU A 399 -27.45 17.27 7.13
CA GLU A 399 -27.25 16.13 6.22
C GLU A 399 -28.15 15.01 6.75
N THR A 400 -29.14 14.65 5.97
CA THR A 400 -29.98 13.50 6.30
C THR A 400 -29.11 12.26 6.27
N LEU A 401 -29.43 11.25 7.11
CA LEU A 401 -28.72 9.96 7.13
C LEU A 401 -28.60 9.37 5.72
N GLY A 402 -29.59 9.62 4.84
CA GLY A 402 -29.60 9.19 3.45
C GLY A 402 -28.59 9.92 2.57
N GLU A 403 -28.40 11.23 2.73
CA GLU A 403 -27.37 11.99 2.00
C GLU A 403 -25.94 11.58 2.42
N TYR A 404 -25.74 11.34 3.71
CA TYR A 404 -24.50 10.81 4.23
C TYR A 404 -24.17 9.44 3.64
N GLN A 405 -25.14 8.52 3.63
CA GLN A 405 -24.97 7.19 3.02
C GLN A 405 -24.70 7.27 1.52
N LEU A 406 -25.40 8.15 0.79
CA LEU A 406 -25.19 8.34 -0.63
C LEU A 406 -23.79 8.89 -0.94
N LYS A 407 -23.29 9.85 -0.17
CA LYS A 407 -21.93 10.38 -0.30
C LYS A 407 -20.86 9.33 -0.02
N LEU A 408 -21.10 8.50 0.98
CA LEU A 408 -20.22 7.37 1.32
C LEU A 408 -20.17 6.36 0.16
N GLN A 409 -21.33 5.96 -0.38
CA GLN A 409 -21.42 5.06 -1.52
C GLN A 409 -20.74 5.62 -2.79
N LEU A 410 -20.89 6.90 -3.09
CA LEU A 410 -20.24 7.54 -4.24
C LEU A 410 -18.73 7.65 -4.08
N ALA A 411 -18.24 7.89 -2.87
CA ALA A 411 -16.80 7.91 -2.59
C ALA A 411 -16.21 6.50 -2.71
N ASP A 412 -16.90 5.49 -2.18
CA ASP A 412 -16.49 4.09 -2.32
C ASP A 412 -16.44 3.63 -3.77
N GLN A 413 -17.34 4.14 -4.64
CA GLN A 413 -17.40 3.73 -6.04
C GLN A 413 -16.13 4.05 -6.82
N ARG A 414 -15.46 5.20 -6.56
CA ARG A 414 -14.15 5.52 -7.15
C ARG A 414 -13.07 4.53 -6.74
N PHE A 415 -13.05 4.14 -5.47
CA PHE A 415 -12.12 3.14 -4.96
C PHE A 415 -12.40 1.75 -5.54
N LEU A 416 -13.67 1.39 -5.66
CA LEU A 416 -14.06 0.12 -6.27
C LEU A 416 -13.60 0.02 -7.73
N ASP A 417 -13.66 1.10 -8.50
CA ASP A 417 -13.17 1.11 -9.88
C ASP A 417 -11.63 0.97 -9.96
N ILE A 418 -10.92 1.64 -9.05
CA ILE A 418 -9.46 1.47 -8.91
C ILE A 418 -9.13 0.02 -8.50
N ALA A 419 -9.84 -0.52 -7.52
CA ALA A 419 -9.64 -1.88 -7.06
C ALA A 419 -9.90 -2.91 -8.18
N LYS A 420 -10.99 -2.76 -8.98
CA LYS A 420 -11.27 -3.59 -10.16
C LYS A 420 -10.17 -3.53 -11.20
N PHE A 421 -9.57 -2.35 -11.39
CA PHE A 421 -8.46 -2.21 -12.32
C PHE A 421 -7.22 -2.93 -11.81
N ILE A 422 -6.84 -2.73 -10.53
CA ILE A 422 -5.70 -3.42 -9.89
C ILE A 422 -5.90 -4.94 -9.92
N GLU A 423 -7.11 -5.41 -9.62
CA GLU A 423 -7.48 -6.82 -9.67
C GLU A 423 -7.16 -7.44 -11.03
N LYS A 424 -7.66 -6.84 -12.11
CA LYS A 424 -7.48 -7.35 -13.48
C LYS A 424 -6.07 -7.15 -14.03
N ASP A 425 -5.43 -6.04 -13.70
CA ASP A 425 -4.14 -5.65 -14.25
C ASP A 425 -2.97 -6.29 -13.50
N TYR A 426 -3.11 -6.52 -12.20
CA TYR A 426 -2.04 -6.99 -11.32
C TYR A 426 -2.31 -8.38 -10.72
N LEU A 427 -3.41 -8.56 -9.95
CA LEU A 427 -3.64 -9.79 -9.19
C LEU A 427 -3.95 -10.99 -10.07
N VAL A 428 -4.85 -10.85 -11.04
CA VAL A 428 -5.23 -11.94 -11.95
C VAL A 428 -4.03 -12.48 -12.74
N PRO A 429 -3.19 -11.64 -13.39
CA PRO A 429 -2.00 -12.13 -14.09
C PRO A 429 -0.98 -12.77 -13.14
N LEU A 430 -0.83 -12.27 -11.91
CA LEU A 430 0.07 -12.82 -10.91
C LEU A 430 -0.37 -14.21 -10.45
N ILE A 431 -1.63 -14.38 -10.06
CA ILE A 431 -2.17 -15.68 -9.64
C ILE A 431 -2.16 -16.68 -10.80
N LYS A 432 -2.50 -16.22 -12.02
CA LYS A 432 -2.38 -17.06 -13.23
C LYS A 432 -0.95 -17.55 -13.45
N PHE A 433 0.03 -16.69 -13.27
CA PHE A 433 1.43 -17.07 -13.39
C PHE A 433 1.83 -18.11 -12.34
N LEU A 434 1.39 -17.95 -11.08
CA LEU A 434 1.62 -18.94 -10.03
C LEU A 434 1.00 -20.28 -10.38
N ALA A 435 -0.29 -20.30 -10.73
CA ALA A 435 -1.03 -21.51 -11.08
C ALA A 435 -0.34 -22.29 -12.22
N ILE A 436 0.02 -21.62 -13.31
CA ILE A 436 0.69 -22.24 -14.45
C ILE A 436 2.06 -22.84 -14.06
N ASN A 437 2.87 -22.09 -13.28
CA ASN A 437 4.19 -22.58 -12.88
C ASN A 437 4.07 -23.74 -11.88
N ILE A 438 3.10 -23.74 -10.98
CA ILE A 438 2.81 -24.85 -10.07
C ILE A 438 2.42 -26.09 -10.88
N ILE A 439 1.45 -25.97 -11.78
CA ILE A 439 0.98 -27.08 -12.61
C ILE A 439 2.12 -27.69 -13.43
N ARG A 440 3.01 -26.87 -13.98
CA ARG A 440 4.10 -27.34 -14.85
C ARG A 440 5.28 -27.93 -14.12
N TYR A 441 5.68 -27.33 -13.01
CA TYR A 441 7.01 -27.59 -12.41
C TYR A 441 6.97 -28.20 -11.01
N PHE A 442 5.87 -28.06 -10.24
CA PHE A 442 5.84 -28.65 -8.91
C PHE A 442 5.77 -30.17 -8.98
N PRO A 443 6.62 -30.88 -8.23
CA PRO A 443 6.48 -32.32 -8.06
C PRO A 443 5.31 -32.64 -7.11
N GLN A 444 4.70 -33.81 -7.27
CA GLN A 444 3.59 -34.26 -6.42
C GLN A 444 3.96 -34.29 -4.93
N GLU A 445 5.21 -34.59 -4.60
CA GLU A 445 5.72 -34.61 -3.22
C GLU A 445 5.60 -33.24 -2.55
N GLU A 446 5.90 -32.14 -3.29
CA GLU A 446 5.75 -30.77 -2.77
C GLU A 446 4.30 -30.38 -2.60
N VAL A 447 3.45 -30.73 -3.55
CA VAL A 447 2.00 -30.49 -3.43
C VAL A 447 1.45 -31.15 -2.18
N ASN A 448 1.84 -32.42 -1.93
CA ASN A 448 1.44 -33.15 -0.73
C ASN A 448 2.02 -32.55 0.56
N ARG A 449 3.17 -31.89 0.50
CA ARG A 449 3.75 -31.19 1.65
C ARG A 449 2.90 -29.97 2.07
N TYR A 450 2.42 -29.20 1.11
CA TYR A 450 1.59 -28.04 1.38
C TYR A 450 0.17 -28.42 1.77
N LEU A 451 -0.46 -29.34 1.06
CA LEU A 451 -1.88 -29.68 1.24
C LEU A 451 -2.15 -30.83 2.23
N GLY A 452 -1.11 -31.62 2.54
CA GLY A 452 -1.29 -32.92 3.18
C GLY A 452 -1.89 -33.96 2.23
N VAL A 453 -2.08 -35.17 2.76
CA VAL A 453 -2.72 -36.29 2.04
C VAL A 453 -4.04 -36.67 2.70
N LYS A 454 -4.97 -37.23 1.95
CA LYS A 454 -6.23 -37.74 2.49
C LYS A 454 -5.98 -38.97 3.40
N PRO A 455 -6.91 -39.34 4.28
CA PRO A 455 -6.77 -40.50 5.17
C PRO A 455 -6.50 -41.82 4.44
N ASP A 456 -6.97 -41.96 3.21
CA ASP A 456 -6.74 -43.10 2.30
C ASP A 456 -5.39 -43.05 1.59
N LYS A 457 -4.50 -42.10 1.96
CA LYS A 457 -3.19 -41.84 1.35
C LYS A 457 -3.24 -41.37 -0.11
N THR A 458 -4.40 -41.05 -0.64
CA THR A 458 -4.52 -40.42 -1.96
C THR A 458 -4.17 -38.93 -1.87
N PRO A 459 -3.54 -38.33 -2.91
CA PRO A 459 -3.27 -36.89 -2.91
C PRO A 459 -4.58 -36.09 -2.95
N ARG A 460 -4.61 -34.93 -2.27
CA ARG A 460 -5.73 -33.99 -2.34
C ARG A 460 -5.85 -33.37 -3.73
N LEU A 461 -4.70 -33.13 -4.38
CA LEU A 461 -4.56 -32.65 -5.74
C LEU A 461 -3.57 -33.55 -6.48
N ASP A 462 -4.02 -34.19 -7.54
CA ASP A 462 -3.17 -34.96 -8.46
C ASP A 462 -2.69 -34.03 -9.58
N ILE A 463 -1.46 -33.50 -9.39
CA ILE A 463 -0.93 -32.48 -10.32
C ILE A 463 -0.56 -33.07 -11.67
N GLU A 464 -0.27 -34.38 -11.73
CA GLU A 464 0.14 -35.02 -12.98
C GLU A 464 -1.01 -35.11 -13.99
N LYS A 465 -2.25 -35.25 -13.50
CA LYS A 465 -3.43 -35.25 -14.35
C LYS A 465 -3.70 -33.89 -15.02
N ILE A 466 -3.30 -32.79 -14.37
CA ILE A 466 -3.54 -31.44 -14.87
C ILE A 466 -2.32 -30.82 -15.56
N ARG A 467 -1.16 -31.50 -15.53
CA ARG A 467 0.12 -30.97 -16.08
C ARG A 467 0.06 -30.62 -17.56
N ASN A 468 -0.75 -31.32 -18.32
CA ASN A 468 -0.88 -31.14 -19.76
C ASN A 468 -1.96 -30.12 -20.17
N ILE A 469 -2.59 -29.45 -19.21
CA ILE A 469 -3.61 -28.42 -19.51
C ILE A 469 -2.93 -27.21 -20.18
N PRO A 470 -3.42 -26.73 -21.33
CA PRO A 470 -2.92 -25.52 -21.94
C PRO A 470 -3.12 -24.29 -21.04
N ASP A 471 -2.17 -23.35 -21.04
CA ASP A 471 -2.22 -22.12 -20.21
C ASP A 471 -3.47 -21.28 -20.39
N GLU A 472 -4.06 -21.35 -21.59
CA GLU A 472 -5.28 -20.62 -21.94
C GLU A 472 -6.51 -21.12 -21.16
N TYR A 473 -6.49 -22.40 -20.77
CA TYR A 473 -7.59 -23.03 -20.03
C TYR A 473 -7.51 -22.82 -18.51
N VAL A 474 -6.43 -22.22 -18.00
CA VAL A 474 -6.34 -21.77 -16.62
C VAL A 474 -6.99 -20.40 -16.51
N ILE A 475 -8.22 -20.37 -16.01
CA ILE A 475 -8.99 -19.13 -15.80
C ILE A 475 -8.88 -18.75 -14.34
N VAL A 476 -8.45 -17.51 -14.10
CA VAL A 476 -8.38 -16.92 -12.77
C VAL A 476 -9.35 -15.75 -12.71
N SER A 477 -10.18 -15.74 -11.70
CA SER A 477 -11.03 -14.60 -11.36
C SER A 477 -10.76 -14.19 -9.91
N CYS A 478 -10.67 -12.90 -9.65
CA CYS A 478 -10.64 -12.42 -8.29
C CYS A 478 -12.06 -12.21 -7.76
N ILE A 479 -12.27 -12.59 -6.52
CA ILE A 479 -13.57 -12.54 -5.86
C ILE A 479 -13.57 -11.61 -4.63
N GLY A 480 -12.40 -11.14 -4.21
CA GLY A 480 -12.25 -10.29 -3.04
C GLY A 480 -13.18 -9.07 -3.09
N LEU A 481 -13.18 -8.36 -4.20
CA LEU A 481 -14.05 -7.20 -4.41
C LEU A 481 -15.53 -7.60 -4.48
N THR A 482 -15.85 -8.67 -5.20
CA THR A 482 -17.23 -9.16 -5.35
C THR A 482 -17.78 -9.66 -4.01
N GLN A 483 -16.99 -10.38 -3.24
CA GLN A 483 -17.36 -10.82 -1.89
C GLN A 483 -17.53 -9.64 -0.94
N PHE A 484 -16.63 -8.67 -0.99
CA PHE A 484 -16.71 -7.48 -0.14
C PHE A 484 -18.00 -6.69 -0.42
N THR A 485 -18.27 -6.36 -1.69
CA THR A 485 -19.50 -5.64 -2.06
C THR A 485 -20.75 -6.44 -1.76
N GLN A 486 -20.78 -7.74 -2.08
CA GLN A 486 -21.92 -8.60 -1.76
C GLN A 486 -22.11 -8.78 -0.26
N LYS A 487 -21.04 -8.87 0.54
CA LYS A 487 -21.13 -8.99 1.99
C LYS A 487 -21.77 -7.73 2.59
N VAL A 488 -21.29 -6.54 2.20
CA VAL A 488 -21.86 -5.26 2.64
C VAL A 488 -23.33 -5.13 2.23
N GLU A 489 -23.65 -5.40 0.96
CA GLU A 489 -25.04 -5.37 0.47
C GLU A 489 -25.95 -6.39 1.18
N ARG A 490 -25.45 -7.60 1.46
CA ARG A 490 -26.21 -8.62 2.19
C ARG A 490 -26.44 -8.21 3.63
N GLN A 491 -25.44 -7.68 4.31
CA GLN A 491 -25.58 -7.16 5.67
C GLN A 491 -26.60 -6.03 5.74
N GLU A 492 -26.60 -5.08 4.80
CA GLU A 492 -27.60 -4.01 4.72
C GLU A 492 -29.00 -4.55 4.40
N LYS A 493 -29.11 -5.43 3.42
CA LYS A 493 -30.39 -6.07 3.07
C LYS A 493 -30.98 -6.87 4.24
N LEU A 494 -30.14 -7.61 4.96
CA LEU A 494 -30.55 -8.37 6.15
C LEU A 494 -30.95 -7.44 7.30
N ARG A 495 -30.21 -6.37 7.53
CA ARG A 495 -30.53 -5.34 8.53
C ARG A 495 -31.87 -4.67 8.22
N THR A 496 -32.06 -4.26 6.97
CA THR A 496 -33.30 -3.62 6.52
C THR A 496 -34.48 -4.57 6.63
N LEU A 497 -34.30 -5.84 6.22
CA LEU A 497 -35.32 -6.87 6.34
C LEU A 497 -35.68 -7.14 7.81
N LEU A 498 -34.71 -7.20 8.69
CA LEU A 498 -34.93 -7.38 10.12
C LEU A 498 -35.70 -6.19 10.74
N GLN A 499 -35.35 -4.96 10.36
CA GLN A 499 -36.08 -3.75 10.79
C GLN A 499 -37.52 -3.73 10.26
N LEU A 500 -37.73 -4.12 9.00
CA LEU A 500 -39.08 -4.22 8.41
C LEU A 500 -39.95 -5.27 9.13
N ILE A 501 -39.40 -6.42 9.47
CA ILE A 501 -40.11 -7.48 10.18
C ILE A 501 -40.44 -7.04 11.61
N LEU A 502 -39.48 -6.44 12.34
CA LEU A 502 -39.69 -6.01 13.72
C LEU A 502 -40.71 -4.86 13.82
N ASN A 503 -40.73 -3.98 12.85
CA ASN A 503 -41.67 -2.84 12.81
C ASN A 503 -43.11 -3.22 12.35
N ASN A 504 -43.29 -4.44 11.81
CA ASN A 504 -44.60 -4.89 11.31
C ASN A 504 -45.08 -6.16 12.03
N PRO A 505 -45.97 -6.08 13.03
CA PRO A 505 -46.44 -7.23 13.80
C PRO A 505 -47.02 -8.39 12.93
N PRO A 506 -47.76 -8.17 11.84
CA PRO A 506 -48.20 -9.23 10.96
C PRO A 506 -47.07 -10.02 10.31
N LEU A 507 -46.01 -9.32 9.87
CA LEU A 507 -44.81 -9.92 9.26
C LEU A 507 -43.99 -10.69 10.29
N THR A 508 -43.94 -10.19 11.52
CA THR A 508 -43.27 -10.86 12.64
C THR A 508 -43.93 -12.22 12.93
N ALA A 509 -45.24 -12.28 12.94
CA ALA A 509 -46.00 -13.53 13.16
C ALA A 509 -45.83 -14.56 12.04
N MET A 510 -45.63 -14.11 10.79
CA MET A 510 -45.45 -14.98 9.62
C MET A 510 -44.01 -15.40 9.37
N SER A 511 -43.05 -14.72 9.98
CA SER A 511 -41.62 -14.93 9.74
C SER A 511 -40.99 -15.94 10.71
N LYS A 512 -40.04 -16.75 10.20
CA LYS A 512 -39.19 -17.62 11.03
C LYS A 512 -38.02 -16.81 11.59
N LEU A 513 -38.31 -16.01 12.62
CA LEU A 513 -37.33 -15.08 13.24
C LEU A 513 -36.04 -15.76 13.63
N TYR A 514 -36.05 -16.93 14.22
CA TYR A 514 -34.88 -17.71 14.58
C TYR A 514 -33.91 -17.90 13.40
N ASN A 515 -34.46 -18.33 12.24
CA ASN A 515 -33.63 -18.55 11.07
C ASN A 515 -33.06 -17.26 10.48
N ILE A 516 -33.79 -16.16 10.62
CA ILE A 516 -33.32 -14.83 10.19
C ILE A 516 -32.21 -14.32 11.09
N TYR A 517 -32.38 -14.41 12.42
CA TYR A 517 -31.36 -14.03 13.38
C TYR A 517 -30.08 -14.87 13.23
N ARG A 518 -30.23 -16.19 13.09
CA ARG A 518 -29.10 -17.09 12.85
C ARG A 518 -28.34 -16.72 11.60
N ARG A 519 -29.05 -16.40 10.51
CA ARG A 519 -28.44 -15.97 9.26
C ARG A 519 -27.75 -14.60 9.37
N VAL A 520 -28.33 -13.69 10.13
CA VAL A 520 -27.69 -12.39 10.43
C VAL A 520 -26.38 -12.60 11.19
N LEU A 521 -26.38 -13.39 12.25
CA LEU A 521 -25.18 -13.67 13.03
C LEU A 521 -24.11 -14.41 12.22
N GLN A 522 -24.49 -15.33 11.35
CA GLN A 522 -23.58 -15.99 10.42
C GLN A 522 -22.91 -15.00 9.46
N GLU A 523 -23.66 -14.03 8.92
CA GLU A 523 -23.12 -13.03 8.00
C GLU A 523 -22.23 -12.00 8.72
N TYR A 524 -22.40 -11.82 10.02
CA TYR A 524 -21.52 -11.03 10.89
C TYR A 524 -20.33 -11.83 11.47
N GLU A 525 -20.14 -13.10 11.03
CA GLU A 525 -19.01 -13.98 11.41
C GLU A 525 -18.90 -14.25 12.92
N PHE A 526 -20.02 -14.31 13.65
CA PHE A 526 -20.01 -14.80 15.01
C PHE A 526 -19.80 -16.31 15.02
N GLU A 527 -18.80 -16.79 15.78
CA GLU A 527 -18.45 -18.22 15.85
C GLU A 527 -19.40 -18.98 16.81
N ASP A 528 -19.88 -18.33 17.85
CA ASP A 528 -20.66 -18.95 18.93
C ASP A 528 -22.18 -18.70 18.79
N ILE A 529 -22.73 -18.94 17.60
CA ILE A 529 -24.13 -18.61 17.28
C ILE A 529 -25.12 -19.39 18.16
N ASP A 530 -24.81 -20.65 18.48
CA ASP A 530 -25.67 -21.52 19.27
C ASP A 530 -25.68 -21.14 20.76
N GLU A 531 -24.68 -20.37 21.23
CA GLU A 531 -24.69 -19.78 22.58
C GLU A 531 -25.48 -18.46 22.65
N LEU A 532 -25.53 -17.72 21.52
CA LEU A 532 -26.20 -16.41 21.43
C LEU A 532 -27.72 -16.52 21.23
N ILE A 533 -28.20 -17.58 20.60
CA ILE A 533 -29.63 -17.76 20.27
C ILE A 533 -30.10 -19.14 20.72
N LYS A 534 -31.09 -19.20 21.60
CA LYS A 534 -31.74 -20.45 22.00
C LYS A 534 -32.42 -21.09 20.81
N SER A 535 -32.26 -22.39 20.66
CA SER A 535 -32.92 -23.18 19.60
C SER A 535 -34.45 -23.18 19.77
N PRO A 536 -35.23 -23.38 18.67
CA PRO A 536 -36.69 -23.46 18.75
C PRO A 536 -37.19 -24.56 19.72
N ASP A 537 -36.40 -25.62 19.88
CA ASP A 537 -36.75 -26.74 20.79
C ASP A 537 -36.48 -26.38 22.25
N GLU A 538 -35.39 -25.68 22.55
CA GLU A 538 -35.12 -25.11 23.90
C GLU A 538 -36.17 -24.07 24.29
N ILE A 539 -36.65 -23.24 23.33
CA ILE A 539 -37.73 -22.29 23.60
C ILE A 539 -39.05 -23.03 23.88
N LYS A 540 -39.34 -24.13 23.19
CA LYS A 540 -40.53 -24.96 23.45
C LYS A 540 -40.45 -25.62 24.83
N GLU A 541 -39.28 -26.15 25.21
CA GLU A 541 -39.05 -26.71 26.53
C GLU A 541 -39.22 -25.67 27.64
N LEU A 542 -38.72 -24.47 27.40
CA LEU A 542 -38.83 -23.35 28.34
C LEU A 542 -40.29 -22.89 28.49
N LEU A 543 -41.04 -22.81 27.40
CA LEU A 543 -42.47 -22.51 27.37
C LEU A 543 -43.28 -23.63 28.00
N ALA A 544 -42.93 -24.90 27.78
CA ALA A 544 -43.57 -26.04 28.39
C ALA A 544 -43.29 -26.08 29.91
N SER A 545 -42.08 -25.75 30.37
CA SER A 545 -41.74 -25.64 31.77
C SER A 545 -42.46 -24.47 32.48
N MET A 546 -42.68 -23.37 31.79
CA MET A 546 -43.49 -22.24 32.28
C MET A 546 -44.98 -22.56 32.34
N ALA A 547 -45.48 -23.37 31.40
CA ALA A 547 -46.90 -23.79 31.40
C ALA A 547 -47.23 -24.87 32.44
N THR A 548 -46.26 -25.67 32.86
CA THR A 548 -46.41 -26.70 33.92
C THR A 548 -46.12 -26.22 35.34
N GLY A 549 -45.41 -25.08 35.49
CA GLY A 549 -45.05 -24.46 36.75
C GLY A 549 -45.95 -23.29 37.09
N GLY A 550 -47.20 -23.56 37.47
CA GLY A 550 -48.09 -22.57 38.08
C GLY A 550 -47.66 -22.21 39.50
N GLN A 551 -46.50 -21.62 39.70
CA GLN A 551 -46.12 -20.85 40.89
C GLN A 551 -45.21 -19.71 40.48
N THR A 552 -45.69 -18.50 40.72
CA THR A 552 -44.99 -17.24 40.54
C THR A 552 -43.68 -17.23 41.30
N THR A 553 -42.60 -17.46 40.64
CA THR A 553 -41.30 -17.01 41.11
C THR A 553 -41.05 -15.67 40.44
N GLU A 554 -41.16 -14.62 41.24
CA GLU A 554 -40.71 -13.27 40.88
C GLU A 554 -39.27 -13.34 40.36
N VAL A 555 -39.08 -13.00 39.13
CA VAL A 555 -37.76 -12.75 38.56
C VAL A 555 -37.25 -11.47 39.22
N PRO A 556 -36.14 -11.46 39.96
CA PRO A 556 -35.59 -10.23 40.49
C PRO A 556 -35.14 -9.35 39.31
N LEU A 557 -35.80 -8.22 39.14
CA LEU A 557 -35.31 -7.12 38.34
C LEU A 557 -33.92 -6.71 38.85
N PRO A 558 -32.96 -6.45 37.98
CA PRO A 558 -31.70 -5.89 38.43
C PRO A 558 -31.98 -4.55 39.10
N THR A 559 -31.71 -4.47 40.38
CA THR A 559 -31.71 -3.24 41.16
C THR A 559 -30.74 -2.24 40.55
N GLU A 560 -31.27 -1.10 40.15
CA GLU A 560 -30.47 0.09 39.89
C GLU A 560 -29.58 0.35 41.11
N GLY A 561 -28.26 0.28 40.89
CA GLY A 561 -27.29 0.66 41.88
C GLY A 561 -27.43 2.14 42.20
N GLN A 562 -27.88 2.46 43.38
CA GLN A 562 -27.75 3.77 43.98
C GLN A 562 -26.26 4.08 44.08
N GLY A 563 -25.79 5.01 43.27
CA GLY A 563 -24.48 5.63 43.45
C GLY A 563 -24.50 6.52 44.69
N GLU A 564 -23.70 6.17 45.66
CA GLU A 564 -23.38 7.01 46.82
C GLU A 564 -22.67 8.29 46.31
N GLU A 565 -23.31 9.43 46.55
CA GLU A 565 -22.64 10.73 46.56
C GLU A 565 -21.73 10.81 47.79
N GLU A 566 -20.44 10.57 47.62
CA GLU A 566 -19.46 11.04 48.62
C GLU A 566 -18.94 12.42 48.21
N MET A 567 -19.34 13.39 49.03
CA MET A 567 -18.81 14.74 49.08
C MET A 567 -17.29 14.71 49.29
N LEU A 568 -16.54 15.28 48.39
CA LEU A 568 -15.20 15.77 48.65
C LEU A 568 -15.24 17.25 48.98
N THR A 569 -15.31 17.56 50.28
CA THR A 569 -14.85 18.82 50.85
C THR A 569 -13.45 18.61 51.40
N GLY A 570 -12.52 19.47 51.01
CA GLY A 570 -11.36 19.80 51.85
C GLY A 570 -9.98 19.43 51.30
N GLY A 571 -9.22 20.45 50.97
CA GLY A 571 -7.79 20.45 50.87
C GLY A 571 -7.26 21.10 49.61
#